data_d29846d889fbcb259909a00f5089336b
#
_entry.id   d29846d889fbcb259909a00f5089336b
#
_cell.length_a   1.000
_cell.length_b   1.000
_cell.length_c   1.000
_cell.angle_alpha   90.00
_cell.angle_beta   90.00
_cell.angle_gamma   90.00
#
_symmetry.space_group_name_H-M   'P 1'
#
loop_
_entity.id
_entity.type
_entity.pdbx_description
1 polymer ?
#
loop_
_entity_poly.entity_id
_entity_poly.type
_entity_poly.pdbx_seq_one_letter_code
_entity_poly.pdbx_strand_id
1 'polypeptide(L)'
;MFILLERRATASPLLHALYSAFDARVALAIATVLEGPRIGRRAFASALTRGMFAPLLDKDRAQGDLALLAAQALENRAPHDTIVDIDRASTRVWVDYRPARPGLWIFGAGDDAFPLLNLARELGWFVAIADGRSHLATRARFAKADQVHTFDIREFPGSVPSALDLHTTDAAVLITHSFEQDSRILAWLLGRGRSLAYIGVLGPQRRTREALTEAARLLQLVPSAKLVDQWLEDLHAPTGLDLGAETPASIALSILSEVQKVLSASSALPLRNVRALKSAEAHA
;
A
#
# COMPACT_ATOMS: atom_id res chain seq x y z
N MET A 1 31.20 3.85 -7.25
CA MET A 1 30.14 3.96 -6.22
C MET A 1 30.54 5.08 -5.28
N PHE A 2 29.70 6.11 -5.13
CA PHE A 2 29.93 7.19 -4.15
C PHE A 2 29.10 6.90 -2.91
N ILE A 3 29.69 7.04 -1.74
CA ILE A 3 29.02 6.85 -0.45
C ILE A 3 29.08 8.17 0.30
N LEU A 4 27.92 8.76 0.60
CA LEU A 4 27.83 9.92 1.47
C LEU A 4 27.64 9.44 2.91
N LEU A 5 28.65 9.68 3.74
CA LEU A 5 28.61 9.40 5.18
C LEU A 5 28.33 10.67 5.95
N GLU A 6 27.32 10.64 6.77
CA GLU A 6 26.93 11.78 7.60
C GLU A 6 26.77 11.39 9.06
N ARG A 7 27.28 12.25 9.95
CA ARG A 7 27.00 12.14 11.38
C ARG A 7 25.67 12.78 11.67
N ARG A 8 24.71 12.05 12.25
CA ARG A 8 23.35 12.56 12.48
C ARG A 8 23.03 12.68 13.96
N ALA A 9 22.38 13.78 14.28
CA ALA A 9 21.68 13.95 15.56
C ALA A 9 20.31 13.23 15.51
N THR A 10 19.81 12.83 16.66
CA THR A 10 18.51 12.14 16.82
C THR A 10 17.32 12.94 16.25
N ALA A 11 17.42 14.28 16.25
CA ALA A 11 16.41 15.21 15.73
C ALA A 11 16.72 15.69 14.29
N SER A 12 17.17 14.79 13.43
CA SER A 12 17.46 15.11 12.02
C SER A 12 16.17 15.37 11.22
N PRO A 13 16.08 16.46 10.42
CA PRO A 13 14.95 16.69 9.51
C PRO A 13 14.69 15.53 8.55
N LEU A 14 15.73 14.83 8.11
CA LEU A 14 15.59 13.63 7.29
C LEU A 14 14.85 12.51 8.03
N LEU A 15 15.22 12.21 9.27
CA LEU A 15 14.55 11.18 10.06
C LEU A 15 13.10 11.57 10.32
N HIS A 16 12.83 12.83 10.63
CA HIS A 16 11.48 13.33 10.80
C HIS A 16 10.64 13.15 9.52
N ALA A 17 11.16 13.54 8.36
CA ALA A 17 10.47 13.38 7.09
C ALA A 17 10.19 11.91 6.77
N LEU A 18 11.18 11.01 6.99
CA LEU A 18 11.03 9.58 6.78
C LEU A 18 9.96 8.96 7.72
N TYR A 19 10.02 9.26 9.01
CA TYR A 19 9.02 8.75 9.97
C TYR A 19 7.62 9.28 9.68
N SER A 20 7.49 10.60 9.41
CA SER A 20 6.19 11.19 9.11
C SER A 20 5.57 10.60 7.85
N ALA A 21 6.36 10.40 6.79
CA ALA A 21 5.88 9.77 5.56
C ALA A 21 5.52 8.28 5.77
N PHE A 22 6.31 7.56 6.57
CA PHE A 22 6.06 6.17 6.91
C PHE A 22 4.78 6.00 7.72
N ASP A 23 4.57 6.81 8.76
CA ASP A 23 3.39 6.75 9.62
C ASP A 23 2.12 7.16 8.88
N ALA A 24 2.21 8.22 8.07
CA ALA A 24 1.11 8.69 7.24
C ALA A 24 0.88 7.84 5.97
N ARG A 25 1.72 6.87 5.71
CA ARG A 25 1.63 5.97 4.53
C ARG A 25 1.56 6.74 3.21
N VAL A 26 2.42 7.74 3.07
CA VAL A 26 2.55 8.55 1.84
C VAL A 26 3.93 8.39 1.22
N ALA A 27 4.02 8.60 -0.10
CA ALA A 27 5.30 8.61 -0.79
C ALA A 27 6.13 9.83 -0.38
N LEU A 28 7.46 9.66 -0.39
CA LEU A 28 8.45 10.69 -0.07
C LEU A 28 9.52 10.73 -1.16
N ALA A 29 9.82 11.91 -1.66
CA ALA A 29 11.00 12.15 -2.48
C ALA A 29 12.01 13.04 -1.73
N ILE A 30 13.30 12.77 -1.92
CA ILE A 30 14.40 13.40 -1.19
C ILE A 30 15.48 13.82 -2.18
N ALA A 31 15.59 15.10 -2.48
CA ALA A 31 16.72 15.65 -3.24
C ALA A 31 17.90 15.90 -2.30
N THR A 32 19.07 15.35 -2.62
CA THR A 32 20.29 15.46 -1.81
C THR A 32 21.44 15.93 -2.69
N VAL A 33 22.12 17.02 -2.29
CA VAL A 33 23.35 17.49 -2.94
C VAL A 33 24.48 16.52 -2.61
N LEU A 34 25.08 15.92 -3.64
CA LEU A 34 26.21 14.99 -3.53
C LEU A 34 27.56 15.66 -3.74
N GLU A 35 27.62 16.67 -4.60
CA GLU A 35 28.86 17.37 -4.95
C GLU A 35 28.57 18.87 -5.06
N GLY A 36 29.56 19.70 -4.75
CA GLY A 36 29.47 21.15 -4.82
C GLY A 36 29.43 21.86 -3.45
N PRO A 37 29.22 23.17 -3.44
CA PRO A 37 29.38 24.00 -2.23
C PRO A 37 28.38 23.69 -1.12
N ARG A 38 27.28 23.02 -1.44
CA ARG A 38 26.18 22.72 -0.49
C ARG A 38 26.00 21.23 -0.26
N ILE A 39 27.09 20.45 -0.34
CA ILE A 39 27.08 19.00 -0.13
C ILE A 39 26.33 18.62 1.17
N GLY A 40 25.46 17.61 1.07
CA GLY A 40 24.64 17.12 2.19
C GLY A 40 23.33 17.92 2.40
N ARG A 41 23.11 19.04 1.70
CA ARG A 41 21.85 19.77 1.77
C ARG A 41 20.74 18.98 1.11
N ARG A 42 19.52 19.09 1.66
CA ARG A 42 18.34 18.32 1.23
C ARG A 42 17.08 19.16 1.13
N ALA A 43 16.22 18.72 0.22
CA ALA A 43 14.81 19.07 0.21
C ALA A 43 13.94 17.81 0.14
N PHE A 44 12.71 17.93 0.62
CA PHE A 44 11.75 16.83 0.73
C PHE A 44 10.45 17.20 0.05
N ALA A 45 9.82 16.23 -0.63
CA ALA A 45 8.47 16.36 -1.16
C ALA A 45 7.64 15.13 -0.78
N SER A 46 6.43 15.36 -0.28
CA SER A 46 5.43 14.31 0.01
C SER A 46 4.03 14.90 -0.08
N ALA A 47 3.00 14.05 -0.04
CA ALA A 47 1.62 14.53 0.03
C ALA A 47 1.36 15.40 1.28
N LEU A 48 2.09 15.16 2.38
CA LEU A 48 2.00 15.96 3.61
C LEU A 48 2.57 17.36 3.47
N THR A 49 3.48 17.56 2.52
CA THR A 49 4.23 18.82 2.37
C THR A 49 3.75 19.68 1.20
N ARG A 50 2.73 19.25 0.44
CA ARG A 50 2.21 19.98 -0.74
C ARG A 50 1.81 21.44 -0.51
N GLY A 51 1.65 21.89 0.72
CA GLY A 51 1.38 23.31 1.07
C GLY A 51 2.50 24.02 1.80
N MET A 52 3.53 23.32 2.27
CA MET A 52 4.56 23.88 3.16
C MET A 52 5.75 24.51 2.40
N PHE A 53 5.90 24.23 1.11
CA PHE A 53 7.05 24.72 0.34
C PHE A 53 6.86 26.13 -0.26
N ALA A 54 5.64 26.62 -0.42
CA ALA A 54 5.38 27.94 -0.96
C ALA A 54 6.08 29.09 -0.20
N PRO A 55 6.19 29.10 1.14
CA PRO A 55 6.91 30.14 1.87
C PRO A 55 8.44 30.00 1.87
N LEU A 56 8.99 28.82 1.56
CA LEU A 56 10.44 28.58 1.57
C LEU A 56 11.11 28.92 0.23
N LEU A 57 10.33 28.96 -0.85
CA LEU A 57 10.81 29.30 -2.19
C LEU A 57 11.32 30.77 -2.30
N ASP A 58 10.85 31.64 -1.42
CA ASP A 58 11.13 33.09 -1.50
C ASP A 58 12.42 33.53 -0.77
N LYS A 59 13.01 32.69 0.07
CA LYS A 59 14.17 33.05 0.91
C LYS A 59 15.50 32.39 0.54
N ASP A 60 15.48 31.26 -0.15
CA ASP A 60 16.69 30.53 -0.58
C ASP A 60 16.41 29.78 -1.90
N ARG A 61 16.84 30.40 -3.01
CA ARG A 61 16.65 29.89 -4.37
C ARG A 61 17.15 28.44 -4.53
N ALA A 62 18.30 28.13 -3.93
CA ALA A 62 18.86 26.77 -3.98
C ALA A 62 17.97 25.74 -3.26
N GLN A 63 17.30 26.13 -2.20
CA GLN A 63 16.33 25.26 -1.52
C GLN A 63 15.08 25.07 -2.39
N GLY A 64 14.67 26.10 -3.13
CA GLY A 64 13.58 26.02 -4.10
C GLY A 64 13.87 25.05 -5.25
N ASP A 65 15.07 25.14 -5.82
CA ASP A 65 15.50 24.24 -6.91
C ASP A 65 15.53 22.78 -6.46
N LEU A 66 16.06 22.49 -5.27
CA LEU A 66 16.04 21.13 -4.71
C LEU A 66 14.61 20.65 -4.41
N ALA A 67 13.74 21.52 -3.91
CA ALA A 67 12.34 21.17 -3.65
C ALA A 67 11.59 20.84 -4.94
N LEU A 68 11.86 21.55 -6.02
CA LEU A 68 11.30 21.28 -7.34
C LEU A 68 11.74 19.90 -7.86
N LEU A 69 13.04 19.57 -7.75
CA LEU A 69 13.55 18.25 -8.13
C LEU A 69 12.89 17.12 -7.32
N ALA A 70 12.72 17.32 -6.01
CA ALA A 70 12.01 16.34 -5.18
C ALA A 70 10.53 16.21 -5.59
N ALA A 71 9.84 17.31 -5.91
CA ALA A 71 8.46 17.29 -6.38
C ALA A 71 8.33 16.54 -7.72
N GLN A 72 9.23 16.77 -8.66
CA GLN A 72 9.27 16.05 -9.94
C GLN A 72 9.49 14.55 -9.76
N ALA A 73 10.39 14.12 -8.86
CA ALA A 73 10.59 12.71 -8.56
C ALA A 73 9.35 12.07 -7.93
N LEU A 74 8.62 12.82 -7.10
CA LEU A 74 7.37 12.37 -6.51
C LEU A 74 6.28 12.16 -7.58
N GLU A 75 6.18 13.06 -8.54
CA GLU A 75 5.23 12.97 -9.67
C GLU A 75 5.60 11.82 -10.61
N ASN A 76 6.87 11.70 -10.99
CA ASN A 76 7.37 10.66 -11.89
C ASN A 76 7.47 9.29 -11.22
N ARG A 77 7.35 9.22 -9.90
CA ARG A 77 7.48 7.98 -9.08
C ARG A 77 8.80 7.24 -9.33
N ALA A 78 9.86 7.96 -9.58
CA ALA A 78 11.16 7.39 -9.93
C ALA A 78 12.32 8.22 -9.33
N PRO A 79 13.38 7.54 -8.86
CA PRO A 79 14.63 8.21 -8.49
C PRO A 79 15.38 8.65 -9.75
N HIS A 80 16.21 9.70 -9.64
CA HIS A 80 17.10 10.11 -10.72
C HIS A 80 18.35 10.83 -10.19
N ASP A 81 19.41 10.80 -10.99
CA ASP A 81 20.65 11.54 -10.80
C ASP A 81 20.67 12.70 -11.80
N THR A 82 21.00 13.90 -11.34
CA THR A 82 21.00 15.08 -12.20
C THR A 82 22.11 16.06 -11.80
N ILE A 83 22.51 16.91 -12.76
CA ILE A 83 23.41 18.03 -12.52
C ILE A 83 22.61 19.30 -12.78
N VAL A 84 22.58 20.20 -11.81
CA VAL A 84 21.88 21.48 -11.89
C VAL A 84 22.81 22.61 -11.46
N ASP A 85 22.52 23.82 -11.93
CA ASP A 85 23.23 25.02 -11.48
C ASP A 85 22.57 25.52 -10.20
N ILE A 86 23.30 25.46 -9.10
CA ILE A 86 22.87 25.99 -7.80
C ILE A 86 23.89 27.07 -7.39
N ASP A 87 23.44 28.28 -7.16
CA ASP A 87 24.32 29.41 -6.81
C ASP A 87 25.48 29.65 -7.80
N ARG A 88 25.22 29.47 -9.10
CA ARG A 88 26.21 29.54 -10.19
C ARG A 88 27.33 28.49 -10.12
N ALA A 89 27.08 27.39 -9.43
CA ALA A 89 27.99 26.27 -9.37
C ALA A 89 27.29 25.00 -9.89
N SER A 90 27.99 24.26 -10.77
CA SER A 90 27.55 22.94 -11.23
C SER A 90 27.46 22.00 -10.04
N THR A 91 26.29 21.51 -9.74
CA THR A 91 25.98 20.76 -8.51
C THR A 91 25.31 19.45 -8.87
N ARG A 92 25.88 18.35 -8.41
CA ARG A 92 25.29 17.02 -8.59
C ARG A 92 24.28 16.73 -7.48
N VAL A 93 23.09 16.34 -7.87
CA VAL A 93 21.97 16.06 -6.98
C VAL A 93 21.45 14.65 -7.25
N TRP A 94 21.39 13.84 -6.20
CA TRP A 94 20.64 12.58 -6.20
C TRP A 94 19.24 12.81 -5.64
N VAL A 95 18.24 12.40 -6.40
CA VAL A 95 16.85 12.44 -5.96
C VAL A 95 16.37 11.01 -5.74
N ASP A 96 16.15 10.67 -4.47
CA ASP A 96 15.58 9.38 -4.07
C ASP A 96 14.06 9.45 -4.08
N TYR A 97 13.40 8.36 -4.48
CA TYR A 97 11.96 8.20 -4.41
C TYR A 97 11.61 6.99 -3.53
N ARG A 98 10.85 7.23 -2.50
CA ARG A 98 10.33 6.21 -1.59
C ARG A 98 8.83 6.09 -1.78
N PRO A 99 8.33 4.96 -2.30
CA PRO A 99 6.89 4.75 -2.44
C PRO A 99 6.20 4.73 -1.07
N ALA A 100 4.91 4.98 -1.08
CA ALA A 100 4.08 4.79 0.10
C ALA A 100 4.18 3.34 0.58
N ARG A 101 4.15 3.16 1.89
CA ARG A 101 4.11 1.84 2.52
C ARG A 101 2.81 1.13 2.13
N PRO A 102 2.84 -0.07 1.52
CA PRO A 102 1.63 -0.82 1.19
C PRO A 102 0.82 -1.13 2.45
N GLY A 103 -0.50 -1.07 2.34
CA GLY A 103 -1.40 -1.45 3.42
C GLY A 103 -2.12 -2.75 3.13
N LEU A 104 -2.19 -3.61 4.16
CA LEU A 104 -2.98 -4.82 4.16
C LEU A 104 -4.05 -4.74 5.26
N TRP A 105 -5.30 -4.73 4.85
CA TRP A 105 -6.45 -4.83 5.73
C TRP A 105 -6.94 -6.27 5.75
N ILE A 106 -6.88 -6.92 6.90
CA ILE A 106 -7.31 -8.28 7.11
C ILE A 106 -8.66 -8.23 7.83
N PHE A 107 -9.72 -8.58 7.12
CA PHE A 107 -11.05 -8.74 7.67
C PHE A 107 -11.26 -10.17 8.13
N GLY A 108 -11.25 -10.36 9.44
CA GLY A 108 -11.25 -11.63 10.13
C GLY A 108 -10.10 -11.74 11.11
N ALA A 109 -10.43 -11.94 12.40
CA ALA A 109 -9.45 -12.03 13.49
C ALA A 109 -9.34 -13.48 14.02
N GLY A 110 -9.56 -14.47 13.15
CA GLY A 110 -9.28 -15.88 13.43
C GLY A 110 -7.79 -16.18 13.48
N ASP A 111 -7.45 -17.43 13.73
CA ASP A 111 -6.04 -17.86 13.83
C ASP A 111 -5.34 -17.81 12.46
N ASP A 112 -6.07 -17.89 11.37
CA ASP A 112 -5.55 -17.74 9.99
C ASP A 112 -5.02 -16.33 9.69
N ALA A 113 -5.41 -15.32 10.50
CA ALA A 113 -4.90 -13.97 10.36
C ALA A 113 -3.43 -13.83 10.83
N PHE A 114 -2.95 -14.67 11.74
CA PHE A 114 -1.59 -14.57 12.27
C PHE A 114 -0.50 -14.79 11.22
N PRO A 115 -0.55 -15.82 10.37
CA PRO A 115 0.44 -15.98 9.30
C PRO A 115 0.45 -14.82 8.33
N LEU A 116 -0.72 -14.30 7.93
CA LEU A 116 -0.83 -13.11 7.06
C LEU A 116 -0.19 -11.89 7.71
N LEU A 117 -0.55 -11.59 8.97
CA LEU A 117 0.03 -10.50 9.73
C LEU A 117 1.55 -10.62 9.80
N ASN A 118 2.07 -11.78 10.23
CA ASN A 118 3.50 -11.95 10.43
C ASN A 118 4.29 -11.75 9.13
N LEU A 119 3.88 -12.41 8.04
CA LEU A 119 4.56 -12.30 6.75
C LEU A 119 4.48 -10.87 6.18
N ALA A 120 3.32 -10.21 6.24
CA ALA A 120 3.16 -8.83 5.76
C ALA A 120 4.03 -7.85 6.58
N ARG A 121 4.18 -8.06 7.89
CA ARG A 121 5.08 -7.26 8.75
C ARG A 121 6.55 -7.44 8.39
N GLU A 122 6.99 -8.66 8.06
CA GLU A 122 8.36 -8.91 7.58
C GLU A 122 8.63 -8.22 6.23
N LEU A 123 7.60 -8.06 5.39
CA LEU A 123 7.67 -7.27 4.15
C LEU A 123 7.65 -5.74 4.40
N GLY A 124 7.51 -5.30 5.65
CA GLY A 124 7.44 -3.88 6.02
C GLY A 124 6.08 -3.23 5.74
N TRP A 125 5.04 -4.01 5.47
CA TRP A 125 3.71 -3.48 5.17
C TRP A 125 3.00 -2.96 6.42
N PHE A 126 2.12 -1.97 6.22
CA PHE A 126 1.12 -1.62 7.23
C PHE A 126 0.08 -2.73 7.29
N VAL A 127 -0.24 -3.19 8.50
CA VAL A 127 -1.25 -4.24 8.68
C VAL A 127 -2.29 -3.80 9.69
N ALA A 128 -3.54 -3.80 9.25
CA ALA A 128 -4.71 -3.59 10.10
C ALA A 128 -5.55 -4.88 10.15
N ILE A 129 -6.01 -5.22 11.35
CA ILE A 129 -6.94 -6.32 11.60
C ILE A 129 -8.31 -5.73 11.93
N ALA A 130 -9.37 -6.22 11.32
CA ALA A 130 -10.74 -5.80 11.59
C ALA A 130 -11.69 -6.99 11.68
N ASP A 131 -12.51 -7.08 12.73
CA ASP A 131 -13.51 -8.16 12.90
C ASP A 131 -14.69 -7.66 13.73
N GLY A 132 -15.89 -8.14 13.42
CA GLY A 132 -17.08 -7.87 14.22
C GLY A 132 -17.08 -8.56 15.59
N ARG A 133 -16.22 -9.56 15.81
CA ARG A 133 -16.10 -10.30 17.06
C ARG A 133 -15.06 -9.65 17.97
N SER A 134 -15.50 -8.82 18.91
CA SER A 134 -14.64 -8.04 19.77
C SER A 134 -13.67 -8.87 20.65
N HIS A 135 -14.04 -10.10 21.00
CA HIS A 135 -13.17 -10.99 21.77
C HIS A 135 -12.01 -11.57 20.91
N LEU A 136 -12.11 -11.56 19.58
CA LEU A 136 -11.05 -11.98 18.67
C LEU A 136 -10.18 -10.81 18.22
N ALA A 137 -10.76 -9.69 17.83
CA ALA A 137 -10.03 -8.51 17.36
C ALA A 137 -9.52 -7.68 18.55
N THR A 138 -8.51 -8.19 19.23
CA THR A 138 -7.92 -7.52 20.40
C THR A 138 -6.46 -7.16 20.16
N ARG A 139 -6.03 -6.03 20.73
CA ARG A 139 -4.62 -5.61 20.69
C ARG A 139 -3.69 -6.62 21.32
N ALA A 140 -4.17 -7.34 22.35
CA ALA A 140 -3.39 -8.39 23.02
C ALA A 140 -3.08 -9.55 22.09
N ARG A 141 -4.05 -9.98 21.25
CA ARG A 141 -3.84 -11.05 20.27
C ARG A 141 -2.98 -10.60 19.10
N PHE A 142 -3.21 -9.40 18.58
CA PHE A 142 -2.56 -8.85 17.38
C PHE A 142 -1.59 -7.72 17.71
N ALA A 143 -0.71 -7.92 18.70
CA ALA A 143 0.24 -6.90 19.17
C ALA A 143 1.18 -6.38 18.05
N LYS A 144 1.47 -7.19 17.02
CA LYS A 144 2.32 -6.82 15.89
C LYS A 144 1.58 -6.03 14.80
N ALA A 145 0.24 -5.99 14.81
CA ALA A 145 -0.51 -5.19 13.85
C ALA A 145 -0.32 -3.69 14.12
N ASP A 146 -0.33 -2.87 13.09
CA ASP A 146 -0.32 -1.41 13.25
C ASP A 146 -1.65 -0.95 13.86
N GLN A 147 -2.76 -1.53 13.41
CA GLN A 147 -4.09 -1.22 13.92
C GLN A 147 -4.92 -2.49 14.14
N VAL A 148 -5.80 -2.44 15.14
CA VAL A 148 -6.78 -3.50 15.42
C VAL A 148 -8.12 -2.83 15.70
N HIS A 149 -9.13 -3.18 14.91
CA HIS A 149 -10.45 -2.59 14.96
C HIS A 149 -11.53 -3.62 15.24
N THR A 150 -12.50 -3.23 16.05
CA THR A 150 -13.78 -3.92 16.18
C THR A 150 -14.88 -3.07 15.55
N PHE A 151 -15.89 -3.69 14.96
CA PHE A 151 -17.04 -3.01 14.38
C PHE A 151 -18.32 -3.78 14.62
N ASP A 152 -19.46 -3.09 14.62
CA ASP A 152 -20.76 -3.77 14.55
C ASP A 152 -21.07 -4.05 13.08
N ILE A 153 -21.13 -5.33 12.73
CA ILE A 153 -21.38 -5.73 11.34
C ILE A 153 -22.75 -5.26 10.84
N ARG A 154 -23.72 -5.02 11.72
CA ARG A 154 -25.05 -4.54 11.36
C ARG A 154 -25.04 -3.10 10.84
N GLU A 155 -24.01 -2.32 11.18
CA GLU A 155 -23.82 -0.97 10.67
C GLU A 155 -23.34 -0.93 9.21
N PHE A 156 -22.75 -2.02 8.71
CA PHE A 156 -22.28 -2.13 7.33
C PHE A 156 -23.42 -2.43 6.35
N PRO A 157 -23.41 -1.83 5.15
CA PRO A 157 -22.45 -0.87 4.61
C PRO A 157 -22.71 0.61 4.95
N GLY A 158 -23.75 0.92 5.72
CA GLY A 158 -24.27 2.28 5.88
C GLY A 158 -23.44 3.18 6.78
N SER A 159 -23.05 2.71 7.97
CA SER A 159 -22.33 3.51 8.99
C SER A 159 -21.02 2.82 9.39
N VAL A 160 -20.01 2.97 8.55
CA VAL A 160 -18.72 2.35 8.77
C VAL A 160 -17.86 3.25 9.68
N PRO A 161 -17.18 2.70 10.71
CA PRO A 161 -16.29 3.47 11.56
C PRO A 161 -15.25 4.24 10.74
N SER A 162 -15.10 5.55 10.98
CA SER A 162 -14.10 6.40 10.31
C SER A 162 -12.66 5.93 10.53
N ALA A 163 -12.44 5.13 11.58
CA ALA A 163 -11.15 4.50 11.85
C ALA A 163 -10.75 3.43 10.81
N LEU A 164 -11.69 2.93 10.00
CA LEU A 164 -11.40 2.05 8.86
C LEU A 164 -11.02 2.89 7.64
N ASP A 165 -9.89 3.60 7.74
CA ASP A 165 -9.38 4.50 6.70
C ASP A 165 -8.49 3.74 5.70
N LEU A 166 -9.11 3.11 4.71
CA LEU A 166 -8.44 2.39 3.63
C LEU A 166 -8.05 3.35 2.51
N HIS A 167 -6.78 3.33 2.13
CA HIS A 167 -6.29 4.05 0.96
C HIS A 167 -6.58 3.26 -0.34
N THR A 168 -6.69 3.94 -1.46
CA THR A 168 -6.88 3.29 -2.78
C THR A 168 -5.72 2.35 -3.16
N THR A 169 -4.55 2.55 -2.57
CA THR A 169 -3.36 1.71 -2.75
C THR A 169 -3.31 0.49 -1.83
N ASP A 170 -4.32 0.31 -0.96
CA ASP A 170 -4.36 -0.80 -0.02
C ASP A 170 -4.91 -2.07 -0.64
N ALA A 171 -4.53 -3.19 -0.04
CA ALA A 171 -5.13 -4.48 -0.21
C ALA A 171 -6.10 -4.80 0.94
N ALA A 172 -7.25 -5.36 0.63
CA ALA A 172 -8.19 -5.94 1.58
C ALA A 172 -8.29 -7.45 1.36
N VAL A 173 -8.19 -8.24 2.44
CA VAL A 173 -8.33 -9.70 2.39
C VAL A 173 -9.40 -10.13 3.40
N LEU A 174 -10.44 -10.79 2.90
CA LEU A 174 -11.56 -11.29 3.69
C LEU A 174 -11.33 -12.76 4.03
N ILE A 175 -11.19 -13.04 5.33
CA ILE A 175 -11.00 -14.36 5.92
C ILE A 175 -11.92 -14.57 7.14
N THR A 176 -13.14 -14.01 7.10
CA THR A 176 -14.02 -13.95 8.28
C THR A 176 -14.65 -15.29 8.64
N HIS A 177 -14.74 -16.22 7.71
CA HIS A 177 -15.53 -17.48 7.78
C HIS A 177 -17.04 -17.25 8.06
N SER A 178 -17.52 -16.00 7.99
CA SER A 178 -18.92 -15.64 8.18
C SER A 178 -19.49 -15.07 6.88
N PHE A 179 -20.52 -15.74 6.36
CA PHE A 179 -21.21 -15.30 5.16
C PHE A 179 -21.78 -13.89 5.32
N GLU A 180 -22.38 -13.61 6.47
CA GLU A 180 -22.95 -12.28 6.76
C GLU A 180 -21.88 -11.19 6.80
N GLN A 181 -20.75 -11.45 7.47
CA GLN A 181 -19.66 -10.48 7.51
C GLN A 181 -19.08 -10.25 6.11
N ASP A 182 -18.77 -11.33 5.37
CA ASP A 182 -18.23 -11.22 4.02
C ASP A 182 -19.16 -10.40 3.11
N SER A 183 -20.47 -10.68 3.12
CA SER A 183 -21.46 -9.97 2.28
C SER A 183 -21.52 -8.48 2.61
N ARG A 184 -21.55 -8.13 3.89
CA ARG A 184 -21.65 -6.73 4.34
C ARG A 184 -20.36 -5.94 4.12
N ILE A 185 -19.19 -6.56 4.33
CA ILE A 185 -17.90 -5.95 4.06
C ILE A 185 -17.73 -5.75 2.54
N LEU A 186 -18.11 -6.73 1.72
CA LEU A 186 -18.08 -6.60 0.26
C LEU A 186 -19.03 -5.47 -0.21
N ALA A 187 -20.24 -5.38 0.32
CA ALA A 187 -21.16 -4.30 0.02
C ALA A 187 -20.52 -2.94 0.32
N TRP A 188 -19.85 -2.81 1.47
CA TRP A 188 -19.15 -1.57 1.80
C TRP A 188 -17.97 -1.30 0.86
N LEU A 189 -17.09 -2.28 0.61
CA LEU A 189 -15.92 -2.10 -0.24
C LEU A 189 -16.30 -1.72 -1.67
N LEU A 190 -17.33 -2.36 -2.24
CA LEU A 190 -17.82 -2.10 -3.59
C LEU A 190 -18.63 -0.81 -3.69
N GLY A 191 -19.35 -0.43 -2.62
CA GLY A 191 -20.17 0.80 -2.56
C GLY A 191 -19.38 2.10 -2.33
N ARG A 192 -18.08 2.04 -2.02
CA ARG A 192 -17.25 3.22 -1.67
C ARG A 192 -17.03 4.21 -2.80
N GLY A 193 -17.34 3.87 -4.05
CA GLY A 193 -17.01 4.71 -5.22
C GLY A 193 -15.51 4.88 -5.50
N ARG A 194 -14.64 4.21 -4.74
CA ARG A 194 -13.18 4.15 -4.93
C ARG A 194 -12.72 2.70 -4.79
N SER A 195 -12.18 2.13 -5.85
CA SER A 195 -11.60 0.79 -5.80
C SER A 195 -10.33 0.76 -4.95
N LEU A 196 -10.10 -0.35 -4.25
CA LEU A 196 -8.80 -0.67 -3.66
C LEU A 196 -7.88 -1.24 -4.74
N ALA A 197 -6.58 -1.25 -4.46
CA ALA A 197 -5.62 -1.90 -5.35
C ALA A 197 -5.84 -3.42 -5.43
N TYR A 198 -6.36 -4.02 -4.37
CA TYR A 198 -6.63 -5.45 -4.30
C TYR A 198 -7.77 -5.73 -3.32
N ILE A 199 -8.70 -6.61 -3.71
CA ILE A 199 -9.70 -7.19 -2.81
C ILE A 199 -9.69 -8.70 -3.00
N GLY A 200 -9.26 -9.44 -1.98
CA GLY A 200 -9.20 -10.89 -1.97
C GLY A 200 -10.24 -11.50 -1.04
N VAL A 201 -10.86 -12.60 -1.47
CA VAL A 201 -11.83 -13.35 -0.66
C VAL A 201 -11.39 -14.80 -0.53
N LEU A 202 -11.20 -15.26 0.69
CA LEU A 202 -10.85 -16.65 0.98
C LEU A 202 -12.08 -17.55 0.88
N GLY A 203 -11.93 -18.66 0.19
CA GLY A 203 -12.97 -19.68 0.07
C GLY A 203 -13.46 -19.90 -1.36
N PRO A 204 -14.39 -20.87 -1.56
CA PRO A 204 -14.83 -21.24 -2.89
C PRO A 204 -15.54 -20.10 -3.63
N GLN A 205 -15.29 -19.95 -4.92
CA GLN A 205 -15.90 -18.93 -5.77
C GLN A 205 -17.44 -18.91 -5.69
N ARG A 206 -18.06 -20.07 -5.55
CA ARG A 206 -19.53 -20.17 -5.37
C ARG A 206 -20.00 -19.36 -4.16
N ARG A 207 -19.32 -19.49 -3.02
CA ARG A 207 -19.65 -18.74 -1.80
C ARG A 207 -19.47 -17.23 -2.00
N THR A 208 -18.44 -16.83 -2.72
CA THR A 208 -18.21 -15.41 -3.06
C THR A 208 -19.32 -14.88 -3.95
N ARG A 209 -19.80 -15.64 -4.94
CA ARG A 209 -20.96 -15.26 -5.78
C ARG A 209 -22.23 -15.04 -4.96
N GLU A 210 -22.51 -15.93 -4.02
CA GLU A 210 -23.63 -15.80 -3.10
C GLU A 210 -23.49 -14.54 -2.23
N ALA A 211 -22.29 -14.26 -1.71
CA ALA A 211 -22.00 -13.07 -0.91
C ALA A 211 -22.14 -11.78 -1.72
N LEU A 212 -21.70 -11.75 -2.99
CA LEU A 212 -21.87 -10.62 -3.90
C LEU A 212 -23.35 -10.38 -4.24
N THR A 213 -24.15 -11.45 -4.40
CA THR A 213 -25.58 -11.34 -4.59
C THR A 213 -26.27 -10.67 -3.40
N GLU A 214 -25.84 -11.02 -2.18
CA GLU A 214 -26.33 -10.38 -0.97
C GLU A 214 -25.82 -8.95 -0.81
N ALA A 215 -24.55 -8.70 -1.16
CA ALA A 215 -23.98 -7.35 -1.19
C ALA A 215 -24.78 -6.41 -2.12
N ALA A 216 -25.23 -6.89 -3.28
CA ALA A 216 -26.07 -6.10 -4.17
C ALA A 216 -27.40 -5.71 -3.51
N ARG A 217 -28.06 -6.64 -2.80
CA ARG A 217 -29.30 -6.34 -2.04
C ARG A 217 -29.06 -5.31 -0.94
N LEU A 218 -27.96 -5.43 -0.20
CA LEU A 218 -27.58 -4.49 0.86
C LEU A 218 -27.33 -3.08 0.32
N LEU A 219 -26.84 -2.98 -0.92
CA LEU A 219 -26.66 -1.71 -1.65
C LEU A 219 -27.94 -1.22 -2.36
N GLN A 220 -29.07 -1.90 -2.18
CA GLN A 220 -30.33 -1.62 -2.84
C GLN A 220 -30.26 -1.70 -4.37
N LEU A 221 -29.33 -2.53 -4.89
CA LEU A 221 -29.20 -2.82 -6.31
C LEU A 221 -29.98 -4.08 -6.66
N VAL A 222 -30.42 -4.20 -7.91
CA VAL A 222 -31.05 -5.44 -8.41
C VAL A 222 -29.94 -6.47 -8.65
N PRO A 223 -29.92 -7.59 -7.90
CA PRO A 223 -28.94 -8.63 -8.13
C PRO A 223 -29.16 -9.26 -9.52
N SER A 224 -28.17 -9.15 -10.37
CA SER A 224 -28.16 -9.81 -11.69
C SER A 224 -26.88 -10.61 -11.86
N ALA A 225 -26.92 -11.67 -12.67
CA ALA A 225 -25.73 -12.44 -12.99
C ALA A 225 -24.63 -11.53 -13.57
N LYS A 226 -25.00 -10.60 -14.46
CA LYS A 226 -24.07 -9.64 -15.06
C LYS A 226 -23.36 -8.76 -14.02
N LEU A 227 -24.08 -8.23 -13.04
CA LEU A 227 -23.51 -7.39 -11.97
C LEU A 227 -22.55 -8.20 -11.10
N VAL A 228 -22.94 -9.42 -10.72
CA VAL A 228 -22.12 -10.32 -9.91
C VAL A 228 -20.87 -10.74 -10.67
N ASP A 229 -20.98 -11.02 -11.97
CA ASP A 229 -19.82 -11.37 -12.81
C ASP A 229 -18.85 -10.19 -12.94
N GLN A 230 -19.32 -8.96 -13.16
CA GLN A 230 -18.49 -7.76 -13.19
C GLN A 230 -17.72 -7.57 -11.88
N TRP A 231 -18.42 -7.66 -10.74
CA TRP A 231 -17.73 -7.54 -9.44
C TRP A 231 -16.73 -8.67 -9.20
N LEU A 232 -17.04 -9.88 -9.66
CA LEU A 232 -16.14 -11.02 -9.50
C LEU A 232 -14.86 -10.88 -10.33
N GLU A 233 -14.92 -10.20 -11.48
CA GLU A 233 -13.74 -9.87 -12.28
C GLU A 233 -12.81 -8.87 -11.59
N ASP A 234 -13.37 -7.98 -10.76
CA ASP A 234 -12.63 -6.99 -9.97
C ASP A 234 -12.05 -7.58 -8.66
N LEU A 235 -12.42 -8.81 -8.30
CA LEU A 235 -12.01 -9.48 -7.09
C LEU A 235 -11.06 -10.65 -7.35
N HIS A 236 -10.26 -10.97 -6.36
CA HIS A 236 -9.45 -12.18 -6.32
C HIS A 236 -10.18 -13.24 -5.46
N ALA A 237 -10.96 -14.12 -6.09
CA ALA A 237 -11.79 -15.10 -5.42
C ALA A 237 -11.87 -16.43 -6.18
N PRO A 238 -11.21 -17.48 -5.68
CA PRO A 238 -10.41 -17.57 -4.44
C PRO A 238 -9.16 -16.70 -4.47
N THR A 239 -8.83 -16.07 -3.32
CA THR A 239 -7.61 -15.29 -3.17
C THR A 239 -6.37 -16.17 -3.09
N GLY A 240 -5.26 -15.75 -3.72
CA GLY A 240 -3.96 -16.40 -3.67
C GLY A 240 -3.51 -17.01 -5.00
N LEU A 241 -2.19 -17.08 -5.19
CA LEU A 241 -1.59 -17.79 -6.32
C LEU A 241 -1.64 -19.31 -6.07
N ASP A 242 -1.72 -20.08 -7.14
CA ASP A 242 -1.61 -21.56 -7.09
C ASP A 242 -0.16 -21.96 -6.75
N LEU A 243 0.10 -22.13 -5.46
CA LEU A 243 1.40 -22.57 -4.91
C LEU A 243 1.30 -23.93 -4.21
N GLY A 244 0.19 -24.68 -4.37
CA GLY A 244 -0.05 -25.93 -3.65
C GLY A 244 -0.22 -25.71 -2.14
N ALA A 245 -0.85 -24.62 -1.74
CA ALA A 245 -0.95 -24.20 -0.34
C ALA A 245 -2.03 -24.99 0.40
N GLU A 246 -1.66 -25.64 1.52
CA GLU A 246 -2.57 -26.45 2.34
C GLU A 246 -2.61 -26.01 3.82
N THR A 247 -1.50 -25.45 4.32
CA THR A 247 -1.40 -24.97 5.70
C THR A 247 -1.76 -23.50 5.82
N PRO A 248 -2.18 -22.99 6.99
CA PRO A 248 -2.44 -21.55 7.17
C PRO A 248 -1.24 -20.67 6.76
N ALA A 249 -0.01 -21.11 7.00
CA ALA A 249 1.19 -20.38 6.62
C ALA A 249 1.42 -20.38 5.10
N SER A 250 1.23 -21.51 4.41
CA SER A 250 1.38 -21.59 2.96
C SER A 250 0.23 -20.87 2.24
N ILE A 251 -0.99 -20.88 2.78
CA ILE A 251 -2.11 -20.08 2.29
C ILE A 251 -1.81 -18.59 2.41
N ALA A 252 -1.28 -18.14 3.55
CA ALA A 252 -0.86 -16.76 3.74
C ALA A 252 0.24 -16.35 2.74
N LEU A 253 1.20 -17.22 2.46
CA LEU A 253 2.24 -16.97 1.44
C LEU A 253 1.60 -16.82 0.05
N SER A 254 0.68 -17.71 -0.31
CA SER A 254 -0.05 -17.69 -1.59
C SER A 254 -0.81 -16.37 -1.76
N ILE A 255 -1.57 -15.94 -0.74
CA ILE A 255 -2.32 -14.68 -0.73
C ILE A 255 -1.38 -13.48 -0.87
N LEU A 256 -0.35 -13.39 -0.03
CA LEU A 256 0.58 -12.25 -0.08
C LEU A 256 1.40 -12.19 -1.37
N SER A 257 1.70 -13.33 -1.97
CA SER A 257 2.36 -13.39 -3.29
C SER A 257 1.45 -12.79 -4.37
N GLU A 258 0.14 -13.06 -4.34
CA GLU A 258 -0.81 -12.45 -5.27
C GLU A 258 -0.98 -10.96 -5.02
N VAL A 259 -1.13 -10.54 -3.76
CA VAL A 259 -1.18 -9.12 -3.39
C VAL A 259 0.08 -8.41 -3.89
N GLN A 260 1.27 -8.95 -3.61
CA GLN A 260 2.54 -8.36 -4.07
C GLN A 260 2.61 -8.27 -5.59
N LYS A 261 2.18 -9.30 -6.31
CA LYS A 261 2.10 -9.30 -7.78
C LYS A 261 1.25 -8.13 -8.29
N VAL A 262 0.06 -7.93 -7.70
CA VAL A 262 -0.86 -6.88 -8.12
C VAL A 262 -0.29 -5.50 -7.78
N LEU A 263 0.17 -5.28 -6.56
CA LEU A 263 0.72 -3.99 -6.12
C LEU A 263 1.97 -3.57 -6.90
N SER A 264 2.78 -4.53 -7.36
CA SER A 264 4.00 -4.26 -8.13
C SER A 264 3.80 -4.35 -9.66
N ALA A 265 2.58 -4.65 -10.13
CA ALA A 265 2.27 -4.93 -11.53
C ALA A 265 3.23 -5.97 -12.15
N SER A 266 3.63 -6.99 -11.37
CA SER A 266 4.56 -8.01 -11.82
C SER A 266 3.84 -9.21 -12.46
N SER A 267 4.56 -9.99 -13.27
CA SER A 267 4.02 -11.18 -13.92
C SER A 267 3.86 -12.38 -12.99
N ALA A 268 4.57 -12.39 -11.84
CA ALA A 268 4.76 -13.55 -10.97
C ALA A 268 5.42 -14.78 -11.66
N LEU A 269 6.02 -14.59 -12.83
CA LEU A 269 6.79 -15.63 -13.49
C LEU A 269 8.14 -15.85 -12.80
N PRO A 270 8.75 -17.05 -12.90
CA PRO A 270 10.11 -17.26 -12.47
C PRO A 270 11.07 -16.22 -13.08
N LEU A 271 11.96 -15.63 -12.29
CA LEU A 271 12.85 -14.55 -12.76
C LEU A 271 13.69 -14.94 -13.99
N ARG A 272 14.09 -16.22 -14.11
CA ARG A 272 14.79 -16.73 -15.32
C ARG A 272 13.96 -16.50 -16.60
N ASN A 273 12.63 -16.65 -16.53
CA ASN A 273 11.74 -16.47 -17.68
C ASN A 273 11.54 -14.98 -18.00
N VAL A 274 11.42 -14.13 -16.97
CA VAL A 274 11.30 -12.66 -17.16
C VAL A 274 12.55 -12.06 -17.79
N ARG A 275 13.73 -12.50 -17.38
CA ARG A 275 15.01 -12.04 -17.96
C ARG A 275 15.15 -12.46 -19.43
N ALA A 276 14.73 -13.68 -19.77
CA ALA A 276 14.74 -14.17 -21.14
C ALA A 276 13.83 -13.33 -22.06
N LEU A 277 12.63 -12.97 -21.62
CA LEU A 277 11.72 -12.12 -22.37
C LEU A 277 12.29 -10.72 -22.60
N LYS A 278 12.84 -10.06 -21.58
CA LYS A 278 13.47 -8.73 -21.72
C LYS A 278 14.69 -8.74 -22.63
N SER A 279 15.46 -9.83 -22.64
CA SER A 279 16.60 -9.97 -23.54
C SER A 279 16.14 -10.17 -24.99
N ALA A 280 15.04 -10.87 -25.23
CA ALA A 280 14.48 -11.06 -26.57
C ALA A 280 13.91 -9.75 -27.14
N GLU A 281 13.19 -8.95 -26.30
CA GLU A 281 12.66 -7.64 -26.68
C GLU A 281 13.76 -6.60 -26.98
N ALA A 282 14.91 -6.69 -26.32
CA ALA A 282 16.04 -5.78 -26.54
C ALA A 282 16.83 -6.11 -27.84
N HIS A 283 16.58 -7.25 -28.47
CA HIS A 283 17.24 -7.70 -29.71
C HIS A 283 16.29 -7.79 -30.91
N ALA A 284 15.01 -7.42 -30.73
CA ALA A 284 14.00 -7.29 -31.77
C ALA A 284 13.78 -5.82 -32.19
#